data_99f229379a1f864a5f2d9052adb9c7a5
#
_entry.id   99f229379a1f864a5f2d9052adb9c7a5
#
_cell.length_a   1.000
_cell.length_b   1.000
_cell.length_c   1.000
_cell.angle_alpha   90.00
_cell.angle_beta   90.00
_cell.angle_gamma   90.00
#
_symmetry.space_group_name_H-M   'P 1'
#
loop_
_entity.id
_entity.type
_entity.pdbx_description
1 polymer ?
#
loop_
_entity_poly.entity_id
_entity_poly.type
_entity_poly.pdbx_seq_one_letter_code
_entity_poly.pdbx_strand_id
1 'polypeptide(L)'
;VLRRQLKREIRKPLVVFSPKSLLRYPKCVSPLEDFTNSKFQEVIDDASAKAKDVKRVLICTGKIFYDLQEEKEKLNRKDIAIVRLEQMYPTPFAQLDKI
;
A
#
# COMPACT_ATOMS: atom_id res chain seq x y z
N VAL A 1 9.18 8.38 0.23
CA VAL A 1 9.59 8.41 -1.18
C VAL A 1 10.70 9.44 -1.40
N LEU A 2 10.52 10.75 -1.08
CA LEU A 2 11.50 11.82 -1.31
C LEU A 2 12.87 11.54 -0.66
N ARG A 3 12.89 11.19 0.63
CA ARG A 3 14.15 10.85 1.34
C ARG A 3 14.86 9.64 0.73
N ARG A 4 14.11 8.65 0.25
CA ARG A 4 14.65 7.48 -0.43
C ARG A 4 15.31 7.87 -1.75
N GLN A 5 14.70 8.79 -2.52
CA GLN A 5 15.27 9.30 -3.76
C GLN A 5 16.57 10.06 -3.53
N LEU A 6 16.64 10.88 -2.48
CA LEU A 6 17.86 11.64 -2.14
C LEU A 6 19.05 10.74 -1.78
N LYS A 7 18.80 9.56 -1.22
CA LYS A 7 19.84 8.61 -0.83
C LYS A 7 20.31 7.68 -1.95
N ARG A 8 19.68 7.74 -3.12
CA ARG A 8 20.11 6.96 -4.27
C ARG A 8 21.29 7.64 -4.97
N GLU A 9 22.20 6.85 -5.52
CA GLU A 9 23.32 7.36 -6.33
C GLU A 9 22.86 7.98 -7.64
N ILE A 10 21.69 7.56 -8.13
CA ILE A 10 21.11 8.05 -9.39
C ILE A 10 20.53 9.45 -9.20
N ARG A 11 21.05 10.41 -9.93
CA ARG A 11 20.58 11.80 -9.99
C ARG A 11 19.60 11.99 -11.14
N LYS A 12 18.35 11.59 -10.95
CA LYS A 12 17.27 11.78 -11.93
C LYS A 12 16.09 12.51 -11.31
N PRO A 13 15.33 13.29 -12.09
CA PRO A 13 14.09 13.89 -11.62
C PRO A 13 13.12 12.85 -11.07
N LEU A 14 12.48 13.17 -9.95
CA LEU A 14 11.40 12.37 -9.39
C LEU A 14 10.07 12.96 -9.83
N VAL A 15 9.30 12.18 -10.58
CA VAL A 15 7.93 12.55 -10.96
C VAL A 15 6.96 11.75 -10.11
N VAL A 16 6.05 12.44 -9.40
CA VAL A 16 5.05 11.81 -8.53
C VAL A 16 3.66 12.11 -9.06
N PHE A 17 2.97 11.07 -9.52
CA PHE A 17 1.56 11.17 -9.90
C PHE A 17 0.69 10.92 -8.66
N SER A 18 -0.05 11.93 -8.24
CA SER A 18 -0.91 11.84 -7.06
C SER A 18 -2.35 12.24 -7.41
N PRO A 19 -3.35 11.41 -7.12
CA PRO A 19 -4.74 11.79 -7.32
C PRO A 19 -5.12 12.90 -6.34
N LYS A 20 -5.65 14.00 -6.86
CA LYS A 20 -6.03 15.18 -6.07
C LYS A 20 -7.03 14.85 -4.95
N SER A 21 -7.93 13.91 -5.21
CA SER A 21 -8.93 13.45 -4.24
C SER A 21 -8.34 12.85 -2.96
N LEU A 22 -7.18 12.17 -3.05
CA LEU A 22 -6.55 11.55 -1.88
C LEU A 22 -5.87 12.55 -0.93
N LEU A 23 -5.56 13.77 -1.39
CA LEU A 23 -4.93 14.80 -0.55
C LEU A 23 -5.79 15.22 0.65
N ARG A 24 -7.10 15.02 0.57
CA ARG A 24 -8.06 15.36 1.64
C ARG A 24 -8.92 14.17 2.06
N TYR A 25 -8.55 12.95 1.65
CA TYR A 25 -9.34 11.76 1.97
C TYR A 25 -9.05 11.31 3.41
N PRO A 26 -10.08 11.25 4.29
CA PRO A 26 -9.88 11.01 5.72
C PRO A 26 -9.20 9.67 6.05
N LYS A 27 -9.38 8.66 5.20
CA LYS A 27 -8.77 7.33 5.38
C LYS A 27 -7.33 7.26 4.82
N CYS A 28 -6.85 8.31 4.11
CA CYS A 28 -5.49 8.36 3.57
C CYS A 28 -4.55 9.07 4.55
N VAL A 29 -4.46 8.53 5.76
CA VAL A 29 -3.64 9.08 6.85
C VAL A 29 -2.80 7.96 7.46
N SER A 30 -1.70 8.33 8.10
CA SER A 30 -0.86 7.43 8.88
C SER A 30 -0.55 8.04 10.23
N PRO A 31 -0.34 7.26 11.29
CA PRO A 31 0.12 7.76 12.57
C PRO A 31 1.52 8.37 12.45
N LEU A 32 1.88 9.27 13.34
CA LEU A 32 3.17 9.97 13.31
C LEU A 32 4.36 8.99 13.44
N GLU A 33 4.18 7.93 14.18
CA GLU A 33 5.17 6.87 14.40
C GLU A 33 5.62 6.22 13.09
N ASP A 34 4.73 6.09 12.10
CA ASP A 34 5.08 5.56 10.79
C ASP A 34 6.09 6.45 10.05
N PHE A 35 6.14 7.73 10.37
CA PHE A 35 7.10 8.67 9.76
C PHE A 35 8.42 8.75 10.52
N THR A 36 8.41 8.51 11.83
CA THR A 36 9.59 8.67 12.69
C THR A 36 10.35 7.36 12.88
N ASN A 37 9.65 6.25 13.06
CA ASN A 37 10.22 4.97 13.49
C ASN A 37 10.08 3.84 12.45
N SER A 38 9.58 4.13 11.25
CA SER A 38 9.41 3.13 10.21
C SER A 38 10.26 3.39 8.96
N LYS A 39 10.25 2.43 8.06
CA LYS A 39 10.88 2.50 6.74
C LYS A 39 9.84 2.47 5.64
N PHE A 40 10.25 2.79 4.41
CA PHE A 40 9.39 2.61 3.25
C PHE A 40 9.00 1.14 3.11
N GLN A 41 7.70 0.87 3.08
CA GLN A 41 7.15 -0.47 2.86
C GLN A 41 6.88 -0.66 1.36
N GLU A 42 7.50 -1.67 0.78
CA GLU A 42 7.37 -1.98 -0.65
C GLU A 42 6.09 -2.73 -0.95
N VAL A 43 5.64 -3.53 0.02
CA VAL A 43 4.36 -4.24 0.06
C VAL A 43 3.70 -3.96 1.40
N ILE A 44 2.42 -3.73 1.41
CA ILE A 44 1.63 -3.56 2.64
C ILE A 44 0.52 -4.60 2.61
N ASP A 45 0.58 -5.50 3.57
CA ASP A 45 -0.40 -6.57 3.75
C ASP A 45 -1.70 -6.06 4.37
N ASP A 46 -2.77 -6.84 4.26
CA ASP A 46 -4.07 -6.54 4.84
C ASP A 46 -4.14 -6.97 6.31
N ALA A 47 -3.81 -6.05 7.21
CA ALA A 47 -3.85 -6.29 8.66
C ALA A 47 -5.25 -6.65 9.19
N SER A 48 -6.31 -6.40 8.43
CA SER A 48 -7.70 -6.74 8.81
C SER A 48 -8.09 -8.17 8.43
N ALA A 49 -7.34 -8.82 7.54
CA ALA A 49 -7.62 -10.16 7.06
C ALA A 49 -7.01 -11.22 7.99
N LYS A 50 -7.76 -12.31 8.19
CA LYS A 50 -7.23 -13.51 8.88
C LYS A 50 -6.92 -14.55 7.83
N ALA A 51 -5.67 -14.97 7.72
CA ALA A 51 -5.20 -15.90 6.67
C ALA A 51 -6.08 -17.14 6.50
N LYS A 52 -6.58 -17.71 7.60
CA LYS A 52 -7.46 -18.88 7.57
C LYS A 52 -8.82 -18.66 6.90
N ASP A 53 -9.31 -17.41 6.88
CA ASP A 53 -10.62 -17.06 6.35
C ASP A 53 -10.52 -16.55 4.89
N VAL A 54 -9.29 -16.22 4.43
CA VAL A 54 -9.04 -15.67 3.11
C VAL A 54 -9.12 -16.72 2.02
N LYS A 55 -9.96 -16.48 1.03
CA LYS A 55 -10.10 -17.30 -0.19
C LYS A 55 -9.55 -16.61 -1.42
N ARG A 56 -9.36 -15.30 -1.36
CA ARG A 56 -8.89 -14.49 -2.50
C ARG A 56 -8.02 -13.34 -2.02
N VAL A 57 -6.89 -13.16 -2.66
CA VAL A 57 -6.00 -12.01 -2.47
C VAL A 57 -6.12 -11.08 -3.68
N LEU A 58 -6.35 -9.80 -3.42
CA LEU A 58 -6.36 -8.73 -4.42
C LEU A 58 -5.09 -7.92 -4.26
N ILE A 59 -4.23 -7.92 -5.27
CA ILE A 59 -3.03 -7.08 -5.30
C ILE A 59 -3.36 -5.82 -6.08
N CYS A 60 -3.14 -4.66 -5.48
CA CYS A 60 -3.45 -3.38 -6.09
C CYS A 60 -2.39 -2.32 -5.77
N THR A 61 -2.44 -1.18 -6.44
CA THR A 61 -1.57 -0.03 -6.18
C THR A 61 -2.35 1.28 -6.31
N GLY A 62 -1.97 2.29 -5.52
CA GLY A 62 -2.54 3.63 -5.61
C GLY A 62 -4.00 3.73 -5.16
N LYS A 63 -4.77 4.59 -5.84
CA LYS A 63 -6.11 5.00 -5.41
C LYS A 63 -7.11 3.85 -5.30
N ILE A 64 -7.04 2.86 -6.18
CA ILE A 64 -7.98 1.74 -6.23
C ILE A 64 -8.05 0.96 -4.90
N PHE A 65 -6.99 1.00 -4.10
CA PHE A 65 -6.98 0.41 -2.76
C PHE A 65 -8.14 0.91 -1.91
N TYR A 66 -8.37 2.21 -1.89
CA TYR A 66 -9.42 2.81 -1.05
C TYR A 66 -10.83 2.44 -1.54
N ASP A 67 -11.01 2.39 -2.86
CA ASP A 67 -12.28 1.98 -3.47
C ASP A 67 -12.59 0.50 -3.14
N LEU A 68 -11.58 -0.38 -3.25
CA LEU A 68 -11.71 -1.80 -2.91
C LEU A 68 -11.97 -2.02 -1.40
N GLN A 69 -11.27 -1.27 -0.56
CA GLN A 69 -11.46 -1.36 0.89
C GLN A 69 -12.85 -0.91 1.30
N GLU A 70 -13.34 0.18 0.74
CA GLU A 70 -14.68 0.68 1.00
C GLU A 70 -15.76 -0.34 0.61
N GLU A 71 -15.63 -0.95 -0.58
CA GLU A 71 -16.55 -2.00 -1.01
C GLU A 71 -16.44 -3.29 -0.15
N LYS A 72 -15.24 -3.69 0.24
CA LYS A 72 -15.03 -4.80 1.17
C LYS A 72 -15.74 -4.57 2.50
N GLU A 73 -15.65 -3.35 3.06
CA GLU A 73 -16.34 -2.95 4.29
C GLU A 73 -17.86 -2.95 4.13
N LYS A 74 -18.40 -2.34 3.05
CA LYS A 74 -19.84 -2.30 2.75
C LYS A 74 -20.44 -3.69 2.63
N LEU A 75 -19.74 -4.58 1.95
CA LEU A 75 -20.18 -5.96 1.71
C LEU A 75 -19.84 -6.91 2.87
N ASN A 76 -19.18 -6.41 3.92
CA ASN A 76 -18.70 -7.20 5.07
C ASN A 76 -17.92 -8.47 4.66
N ARG A 77 -17.07 -8.35 3.61
CA ARG A 77 -16.31 -9.48 3.06
C ARG A 77 -15.08 -9.76 3.91
N LYS A 78 -15.03 -10.95 4.52
CA LYS A 78 -13.89 -11.43 5.33
C LYS A 78 -13.02 -12.44 4.59
N ASP A 79 -13.48 -12.91 3.46
CA ASP A 79 -12.83 -13.89 2.60
C ASP A 79 -11.89 -13.29 1.56
N ILE A 80 -11.68 -11.96 1.60
CA ILE A 80 -10.81 -11.22 0.69
C ILE A 80 -9.74 -10.49 1.49
N ALA A 81 -8.48 -10.64 1.10
CA ALA A 81 -7.38 -9.78 1.53
C ALA A 81 -7.00 -8.80 0.42
N ILE A 82 -6.67 -7.56 0.79
CA ILE A 82 -6.27 -6.51 -0.15
C ILE A 82 -4.84 -6.10 0.15
N VAL A 83 -3.91 -6.52 -0.69
CA VAL A 83 -2.47 -6.25 -0.57
C VAL A 83 -2.09 -5.07 -1.45
N ARG A 84 -1.38 -4.09 -0.88
CA ARG A 84 -0.88 -2.93 -1.62
C ARG A 84 0.55 -3.13 -2.08
N LEU A 85 0.78 -3.01 -3.37
CA LEU A 85 2.11 -3.00 -3.95
C LEU A 85 2.55 -1.54 -4.14
N GLU A 86 3.40 -1.04 -3.24
CA GLU A 86 3.88 0.34 -3.25
C GLU A 86 5.16 0.53 -4.08
N GLN A 87 5.88 -0.54 -4.35
CA GLN A 87 7.02 -0.56 -5.26
C GLN A 87 6.83 -1.60 -6.36
N MET A 88 6.60 -1.15 -7.58
CA MET A 88 6.43 -2.05 -8.73
C MET A 88 7.76 -2.52 -9.31
N TYR A 89 8.81 -1.71 -9.24
CA TYR A 89 10.14 -2.07 -9.75
C TYR A 89 11.28 -1.56 -8.86
N PRO A 90 12.28 -2.39 -8.56
CA PRO A 90 12.25 -3.84 -8.71
C PRO A 90 11.12 -4.45 -7.88
N THR A 91 10.44 -5.46 -8.43
CA THR A 91 9.30 -6.09 -7.76
C THR A 91 9.78 -6.85 -6.52
N PRO A 92 9.16 -6.64 -5.35
CA PRO A 92 9.58 -7.27 -4.09
C PRO A 92 9.00 -8.68 -3.94
N PHE A 93 9.37 -9.61 -4.84
CA PHE A 93 8.85 -10.99 -4.86
C PHE A 93 9.00 -11.70 -3.53
N ALA A 94 10.16 -11.57 -2.88
CA ALA A 94 10.41 -12.22 -1.60
C ALA A 94 9.48 -11.75 -0.46
N GLN A 95 8.85 -10.59 -0.59
CA GLN A 95 7.85 -10.09 0.36
C GLN A 95 6.45 -10.57 -0.04
N LEU A 96 6.15 -10.60 -1.34
CA LEU A 96 4.88 -11.12 -1.84
C LEU A 96 4.70 -12.60 -1.55
N ASP A 97 5.77 -13.39 -1.65
CA ASP A 97 5.75 -14.84 -1.37
C ASP A 97 5.49 -15.17 0.11
N LYS A 98 5.55 -14.20 1.00
CA LYS A 98 5.30 -14.38 2.44
C LYS A 98 3.85 -14.06 2.85
N ILE A 99 3.10 -13.48 1.97
CA ILE A 99 1.69 -13.12 2.14
C ILE A 99 0.80 -14.27 1.68
#